data_342befe2ef51759dbe21305e48d0ad6c
#
_entry.id   342befe2ef51759dbe21305e48d0ad6c
#
_cell.length_a   1.000
_cell.length_b   1.000
_cell.length_c   1.000
_cell.angle_alpha   90.00
_cell.angle_beta   90.00
_cell.angle_gamma   90.00
#
_symmetry.space_group_name_H-M   'P 1'
#
loop_
_entity.id
_entity.type
_entity.pdbx_description
1 polymer ?
#
loop_
_entity_poly.entity_id
_entity_poly.type
_entity_poly.pdbx_seq_one_letter_code
_entity_poly.pdbx_strand_id
1 'polypeptide(L)'
;MGGMYEDLKGPEIPSALSESSIILLPVGAIEQHGPHLPMSVDRVIAEETAKAIVAKCGDDLDIWLLPTLSVSKSNEHNWSEGTISLRYETLMAVLHDIGESLSKTNAKKLVLLNGHGGNTTLLNTALRELRLNHSLETFLIHPALPPAYGGSSTEDELGMGIHGGRDETSVFMFLRPDLVDLSKADRRVPEKLAENKHVKFGGSVSFGWLSNDFHEDGYIGDPRGASPELS
;
A
#
# COMPACT_ATOMS: atom_id res chain seq x y z
N MET A 1 -8.44 1.04 -24.38
CA MET A 1 -9.04 -0.26 -23.98
C MET A 1 -8.17 -0.80 -22.85
N GLY A 2 -8.70 -1.01 -21.66
CA GLY A 2 -7.93 -1.48 -20.52
C GLY A 2 -8.58 -2.73 -19.92
N GLY A 3 -7.94 -3.36 -18.90
CA GLY A 3 -8.48 -4.57 -18.29
C GLY A 3 -7.47 -5.32 -17.42
N MET A 4 -7.70 -6.61 -17.24
CA MET A 4 -6.78 -7.49 -16.52
C MET A 4 -5.66 -7.92 -17.47
N TYR A 5 -4.41 -7.62 -17.12
CA TYR A 5 -3.25 -7.99 -17.93
C TYR A 5 -3.14 -9.51 -18.12
N GLU A 6 -3.45 -10.28 -17.08
CA GLU A 6 -3.38 -11.73 -17.06
C GLU A 6 -4.41 -12.43 -17.98
N ASP A 7 -5.44 -11.73 -18.40
CA ASP A 7 -6.45 -12.27 -19.33
C ASP A 7 -6.01 -12.17 -20.81
N LEU A 8 -4.95 -11.38 -21.10
CA LEU A 8 -4.39 -11.29 -22.44
C LEU A 8 -3.64 -12.57 -22.82
N LYS A 9 -3.85 -13.04 -24.03
CA LYS A 9 -3.04 -14.11 -24.58
C LYS A 9 -1.72 -13.54 -25.12
N GLY A 10 -0.62 -14.30 -25.00
CA GLY A 10 0.70 -13.85 -25.41
C GLY A 10 0.75 -13.18 -26.79
N PRO A 11 0.13 -13.73 -27.86
CA PRO A 11 0.10 -13.10 -29.18
C PRO A 11 -0.69 -11.78 -29.26
N GLU A 12 -1.55 -11.49 -28.28
CA GLU A 12 -2.35 -10.26 -28.23
C GLU A 12 -1.57 -9.07 -27.66
N ILE A 13 -0.55 -9.33 -26.83
CA ILE A 13 0.23 -8.31 -26.12
C ILE A 13 0.75 -7.19 -27.06
N PRO A 14 1.37 -7.47 -28.21
CA PRO A 14 1.90 -6.42 -29.08
C PRO A 14 0.84 -5.47 -29.65
N SER A 15 -0.40 -5.97 -29.81
CA SER A 15 -1.51 -5.16 -30.35
C SER A 15 -2.38 -4.53 -29.25
N ALA A 16 -2.44 -5.13 -28.07
CA ALA A 16 -3.20 -4.61 -26.94
C ALA A 16 -2.49 -3.45 -26.23
N LEU A 17 -1.16 -3.48 -26.18
CA LEU A 17 -0.36 -2.49 -25.48
C LEU A 17 0.31 -1.50 -26.43
N SER A 18 0.33 -0.23 -26.03
CA SER A 18 0.99 0.89 -26.73
C SER A 18 1.87 1.66 -25.75
N GLU A 19 2.64 2.65 -26.23
CA GLU A 19 3.43 3.53 -25.37
C GLU A 19 2.57 4.36 -24.40
N SER A 20 1.29 4.59 -24.72
CA SER A 20 0.35 5.28 -23.85
C SER A 20 -0.27 4.38 -22.77
N SER A 21 -0.23 3.06 -22.95
CA SER A 21 -0.80 2.11 -22.01
C SER A 21 -0.16 2.23 -20.61
N ILE A 22 -1.00 2.20 -19.60
CA ILE A 22 -0.59 2.27 -18.19
C ILE A 22 -0.66 0.87 -17.59
N ILE A 23 0.45 0.38 -17.10
CA ILE A 23 0.49 -0.87 -16.33
C ILE A 23 0.35 -0.51 -14.86
N LEU A 24 -0.70 -1.01 -14.20
CA LEU A 24 -0.98 -0.79 -12.78
C LEU A 24 -0.59 -2.02 -11.98
N LEU A 25 0.35 -1.87 -11.06
CA LEU A 25 0.81 -2.93 -10.17
C LEU A 25 0.42 -2.60 -8.72
N PRO A 26 -0.59 -3.30 -8.15
CA PRO A 26 -0.89 -3.18 -6.73
C PRO A 26 0.18 -3.88 -5.87
N VAL A 27 0.59 -3.23 -4.79
CA VAL A 27 1.56 -3.75 -3.82
C VAL A 27 0.96 -3.64 -2.43
N GLY A 28 0.60 -4.77 -1.83
CA GLY A 28 0.09 -4.87 -0.47
C GLY A 28 1.10 -5.49 0.49
N ALA A 29 0.62 -5.97 1.63
CA ALA A 29 1.37 -6.76 2.59
C ALA A 29 0.47 -7.80 3.28
N ILE A 30 1.09 -8.75 3.95
CA ILE A 30 0.47 -9.70 4.88
C ILE A 30 1.14 -9.48 6.23
N GLU A 31 0.50 -8.70 7.09
CA GLU A 31 1.06 -8.26 8.37
C GLU A 31 0.00 -8.08 9.44
N GLN A 32 0.43 -8.06 10.70
CA GLN A 32 -0.47 -7.81 11.81
C GLN A 32 -1.08 -6.39 11.73
N HIS A 33 -2.36 -6.25 12.11
CA HIS A 33 -3.11 -4.99 12.22
C HIS A 33 -3.89 -4.93 13.54
N GLY A 34 -3.28 -5.45 14.61
CA GLY A 34 -3.94 -5.55 15.91
C GLY A 34 -5.00 -6.66 15.99
N PRO A 35 -5.76 -6.72 17.08
CA PRO A 35 -6.73 -7.79 17.31
C PRO A 35 -8.06 -7.60 16.56
N HIS A 36 -8.31 -6.43 15.96
CA HIS A 36 -9.58 -6.05 15.35
C HIS A 36 -9.61 -6.21 13.83
N LEU A 37 -8.46 -6.38 13.18
CA LEU A 37 -8.30 -6.51 11.73
C LEU A 37 -7.51 -7.77 11.36
N PRO A 38 -7.73 -8.35 10.16
CA PRO A 38 -6.97 -9.50 9.70
C PRO A 38 -5.62 -9.10 9.11
N MET A 39 -4.76 -10.10 8.87
CA MET A 39 -3.42 -9.92 8.27
C MET A 39 -3.44 -9.39 6.83
N SER A 40 -4.57 -9.40 6.16
CA SER A 40 -4.70 -9.10 4.72
C SER A 40 -5.14 -7.68 4.40
N VAL A 41 -5.13 -6.76 5.35
CA VAL A 41 -5.64 -5.39 5.18
C VAL A 41 -5.05 -4.72 3.96
N ASP A 42 -3.75 -4.56 3.93
CA ASP A 42 -3.03 -3.83 2.86
C ASP A 42 -3.22 -4.47 1.49
N ARG A 43 -3.18 -5.81 1.46
CA ARG A 43 -3.40 -6.55 0.21
C ARG A 43 -4.81 -6.31 -0.34
N VAL A 44 -5.82 -6.41 0.51
CA VAL A 44 -7.22 -6.23 0.09
C VAL A 44 -7.46 -4.80 -0.35
N ILE A 45 -6.98 -3.82 0.41
CA ILE A 45 -7.14 -2.39 0.06
C ILE A 45 -6.44 -2.10 -1.27
N ALA A 46 -5.20 -2.55 -1.47
CA ALA A 46 -4.49 -2.33 -2.73
C ALA A 46 -5.21 -2.98 -3.92
N GLU A 47 -5.63 -4.24 -3.76
CA GLU A 47 -6.29 -5.02 -4.81
C GLU A 47 -7.64 -4.42 -5.21
N GLU A 48 -8.51 -4.14 -4.25
CA GLU A 48 -9.86 -3.65 -4.52
C GLU A 48 -9.83 -2.20 -5.04
N THR A 49 -8.92 -1.36 -4.55
CA THR A 49 -8.69 -0.02 -5.11
C THR A 49 -8.24 -0.10 -6.58
N ALA A 50 -7.30 -0.99 -6.89
CA ALA A 50 -6.84 -1.17 -8.26
C ALA A 50 -7.94 -1.66 -9.20
N LYS A 51 -8.75 -2.61 -8.76
CA LYS A 51 -9.94 -3.08 -9.52
C LYS A 51 -10.95 -1.95 -9.75
N ALA A 52 -11.20 -1.12 -8.73
CA ALA A 52 -12.10 0.03 -8.84
C ALA A 52 -11.56 1.08 -9.83
N ILE A 53 -10.26 1.34 -9.83
CA ILE A 53 -9.60 2.23 -10.80
C ILE A 53 -9.81 1.71 -12.23
N VAL A 54 -9.54 0.42 -12.48
CA VAL A 54 -9.73 -0.16 -13.81
C VAL A 54 -11.20 -0.16 -14.22
N ALA A 55 -12.11 -0.50 -13.34
CA ALA A 55 -13.54 -0.48 -13.62
C ALA A 55 -14.05 0.93 -13.95
N LYS A 56 -13.48 1.98 -13.33
CA LYS A 56 -13.93 3.36 -13.50
C LYS A 56 -13.30 4.09 -14.68
N CYS A 57 -12.03 3.88 -14.94
CA CYS A 57 -11.27 4.64 -15.95
C CYS A 57 -10.29 3.79 -16.77
N GLY A 58 -10.35 2.46 -16.66
CA GLY A 58 -9.45 1.56 -17.37
C GLY A 58 -9.52 1.72 -18.89
N ASP A 59 -10.71 1.79 -19.45
CA ASP A 59 -10.90 1.97 -20.90
C ASP A 59 -10.45 3.35 -21.38
N ASP A 60 -10.77 4.40 -20.65
CA ASP A 60 -10.48 5.79 -21.03
C ASP A 60 -8.98 6.09 -20.99
N LEU A 61 -8.26 5.49 -20.03
CA LEU A 61 -6.84 5.73 -19.79
C LEU A 61 -5.95 4.57 -20.23
N ASP A 62 -6.50 3.53 -20.83
CA ASP A 62 -5.77 2.33 -21.29
C ASP A 62 -4.95 1.70 -20.14
N ILE A 63 -5.64 1.39 -19.01
CA ILE A 63 -5.01 0.83 -17.81
C ILE A 63 -5.12 -0.69 -17.81
N TRP A 64 -3.98 -1.36 -17.68
CA TRP A 64 -3.85 -2.81 -17.58
C TRP A 64 -3.38 -3.22 -16.19
N LEU A 65 -4.20 -3.97 -15.47
CA LEU A 65 -3.97 -4.38 -14.09
C LEU A 65 -3.16 -5.68 -14.03
N LEU A 66 -1.99 -5.60 -13.40
CA LEU A 66 -1.21 -6.78 -13.03
C LEU A 66 -1.77 -7.44 -11.75
N PRO A 67 -1.52 -8.74 -11.53
CA PRO A 67 -1.80 -9.40 -10.26
C PRO A 67 -1.13 -8.69 -9.09
N THR A 68 -1.84 -8.60 -7.96
CA THR A 68 -1.35 -7.93 -6.75
C THR A 68 -0.13 -8.63 -6.17
N LEU A 69 0.94 -7.90 -5.88
CA LEU A 69 2.02 -8.37 -5.01
C LEU A 69 1.50 -8.41 -3.57
N SER A 70 1.04 -9.58 -3.17
CA SER A 70 0.38 -9.79 -1.86
C SER A 70 1.36 -9.79 -0.69
N VAL A 71 2.63 -10.08 -0.93
CA VAL A 71 3.69 -10.12 0.08
C VAL A 71 4.78 -9.13 -0.33
N SER A 72 5.11 -8.22 0.57
CA SER A 72 6.12 -7.18 0.36
C SER A 72 7.02 -7.01 1.58
N LYS A 73 7.70 -5.87 1.69
CA LYS A 73 8.54 -5.56 2.85
C LYS A 73 7.64 -5.08 4.00
N SER A 74 7.70 -5.78 5.13
CA SER A 74 6.97 -5.44 6.36
C SER A 74 7.82 -5.77 7.60
N ASN A 75 9.08 -5.32 7.59
CA ASN A 75 10.03 -5.64 8.67
C ASN A 75 9.72 -4.93 9.99
N GLU A 76 9.00 -3.84 9.98
CA GLU A 76 8.47 -3.13 11.15
C GLU A 76 7.44 -3.94 11.93
N HIS A 77 6.88 -4.99 11.32
CA HIS A 77 5.90 -5.92 11.91
C HIS A 77 6.45 -7.35 12.11
N ASN A 78 7.72 -7.61 11.80
CA ASN A 78 8.33 -8.96 11.87
C ASN A 78 8.43 -9.54 13.28
N TRP A 79 8.21 -8.75 14.32
CA TRP A 79 8.10 -9.22 15.69
C TRP A 79 6.82 -10.05 15.93
N SER A 80 5.79 -9.87 15.10
CA SER A 80 4.49 -10.55 15.23
C SER A 80 4.47 -11.85 14.42
N GLU A 81 4.05 -12.92 15.07
CA GLU A 81 3.79 -14.21 14.41
C GLU A 81 2.75 -14.06 13.31
N GLY A 82 2.99 -14.68 12.17
CA GLY A 82 2.08 -14.65 11.01
C GLY A 82 2.36 -13.52 10.02
N THR A 83 3.12 -12.47 10.37
CA THR A 83 3.60 -11.49 9.38
C THR A 83 4.55 -12.15 8.38
N ILE A 84 4.30 -11.97 7.09
CA ILE A 84 5.13 -12.52 6.01
C ILE A 84 5.80 -11.36 5.29
N SER A 85 7.09 -11.17 5.56
CA SER A 85 7.85 -10.04 5.04
C SER A 85 8.99 -10.47 4.13
N LEU A 86 9.13 -9.80 3.02
CA LEU A 86 10.32 -9.86 2.17
C LEU A 86 11.42 -8.94 2.73
N ARG A 87 12.67 -9.30 2.51
CA ARG A 87 13.76 -8.36 2.68
C ARG A 87 13.68 -7.27 1.62
N TYR A 88 14.21 -6.09 1.90
CA TYR A 88 14.16 -4.96 0.96
C TYR A 88 14.86 -5.29 -0.37
N GLU A 89 15.95 -6.05 -0.34
CA GLU A 89 16.66 -6.50 -1.55
C GLU A 89 15.79 -7.43 -2.40
N THR A 90 15.03 -8.31 -1.75
CA THR A 90 14.14 -9.26 -2.45
C THR A 90 13.00 -8.51 -3.14
N LEU A 91 12.34 -7.57 -2.47
CA LEU A 91 11.29 -6.78 -3.08
C LEU A 91 11.83 -5.93 -4.24
N MET A 92 13.02 -5.32 -4.07
CA MET A 92 13.67 -4.57 -5.14
C MET A 92 13.98 -5.47 -6.34
N ALA A 93 14.48 -6.69 -6.12
CA ALA A 93 14.74 -7.65 -7.20
C ALA A 93 13.46 -8.04 -7.94
N VAL A 94 12.37 -8.32 -7.22
CA VAL A 94 11.06 -8.59 -7.83
C VAL A 94 10.59 -7.44 -8.72
N LEU A 95 10.73 -6.20 -8.25
CA LEU A 95 10.34 -5.02 -9.04
C LEU A 95 11.23 -4.86 -10.29
N HIS A 96 12.53 -5.15 -10.20
CA HIS A 96 13.43 -5.15 -11.35
C HIS A 96 13.06 -6.21 -12.38
N ASP A 97 12.75 -7.45 -11.95
CA ASP A 97 12.35 -8.55 -12.84
C ASP A 97 11.03 -8.22 -13.57
N ILE A 98 10.08 -7.59 -12.86
CA ILE A 98 8.84 -7.09 -13.47
C ILE A 98 9.16 -5.96 -14.46
N GLY A 99 9.98 -4.99 -14.08
CA GLY A 99 10.38 -3.88 -14.94
C GLY A 99 11.10 -4.35 -16.22
N GLU A 100 12.01 -5.31 -16.10
CA GLU A 100 12.66 -5.94 -17.26
C GLU A 100 11.65 -6.63 -18.17
N SER A 101 10.69 -7.35 -17.58
CA SER A 101 9.66 -8.04 -18.36
C SER A 101 8.76 -7.06 -19.11
N LEU A 102 8.35 -5.96 -18.46
CA LEU A 102 7.53 -4.92 -19.06
C LEU A 102 8.29 -4.14 -20.15
N SER A 103 9.59 -3.94 -19.99
CA SER A 103 10.42 -3.23 -21.00
C SER A 103 10.43 -3.90 -22.37
N LYS A 104 10.11 -5.21 -22.42
CA LYS A 104 9.97 -5.99 -23.65
C LYS A 104 8.63 -5.80 -24.36
N THR A 105 7.69 -5.08 -23.74
CA THR A 105 6.39 -4.74 -24.31
C THR A 105 6.39 -3.33 -24.89
N ASN A 106 5.28 -2.94 -25.54
CA ASN A 106 5.11 -1.57 -26.01
C ASN A 106 4.76 -0.58 -24.87
N ALA A 107 4.23 -1.05 -23.73
CA ALA A 107 3.89 -0.18 -22.61
C ALA A 107 5.15 0.45 -21.99
N LYS A 108 5.05 1.76 -21.70
CA LYS A 108 6.17 2.53 -21.11
C LYS A 108 5.85 3.11 -19.74
N LYS A 109 4.60 3.02 -19.28
CA LYS A 109 4.17 3.59 -18.02
C LYS A 109 3.87 2.51 -17.00
N LEU A 110 4.53 2.56 -15.85
CA LEU A 110 4.29 1.69 -14.70
C LEU A 110 3.84 2.52 -13.50
N VAL A 111 2.65 2.23 -12.99
CA VAL A 111 2.11 2.81 -11.76
C VAL A 111 2.12 1.77 -10.68
N LEU A 112 2.84 2.04 -9.58
CA LEU A 112 2.81 1.24 -8.37
C LEU A 112 1.69 1.79 -7.47
N LEU A 113 0.69 0.99 -7.15
CA LEU A 113 -0.37 1.32 -6.18
C LEU A 113 -0.02 0.68 -4.85
N ASN A 114 0.47 1.49 -3.91
CA ASN A 114 0.98 1.01 -2.64
C ASN A 114 -0.09 1.02 -1.55
N GLY A 115 -0.52 -0.14 -1.10
CA GLY A 115 -1.45 -0.32 0.02
C GLY A 115 -0.78 -0.41 1.39
N HIS A 116 0.57 -0.42 1.47
CA HIS A 116 1.31 -0.61 2.71
C HIS A 116 2.32 0.52 2.96
N GLY A 117 2.12 1.28 4.03
CA GLY A 117 2.96 2.43 4.37
C GLY A 117 4.46 2.12 4.45
N GLY A 118 4.82 0.96 5.00
CA GLY A 118 6.19 0.50 5.16
C GLY A 118 6.99 0.31 3.86
N ASN A 119 6.30 0.14 2.73
CA ASN A 119 6.93 0.06 1.42
C ASN A 119 7.36 1.42 0.84
N THR A 120 6.76 2.53 1.28
CA THR A 120 6.79 3.82 0.57
C THR A 120 8.20 4.28 0.23
N THR A 121 9.13 4.24 1.20
CA THR A 121 10.52 4.68 0.98
C THR A 121 11.24 3.82 -0.06
N LEU A 122 11.04 2.50 -0.01
CA LEU A 122 11.63 1.57 -0.97
C LEU A 122 11.06 1.79 -2.37
N LEU A 123 9.73 1.91 -2.48
CA LEU A 123 9.07 2.12 -3.77
C LEU A 123 9.48 3.45 -4.39
N ASN A 124 9.63 4.52 -3.62
CA ASN A 124 10.18 5.79 -4.13
C ASN A 124 11.60 5.64 -4.69
N THR A 125 12.44 4.80 -4.09
CA THR A 125 13.76 4.47 -4.64
C THR A 125 13.61 3.66 -5.92
N ALA A 126 12.75 2.64 -5.93
CA ALA A 126 12.48 1.78 -7.07
C ALA A 126 12.02 2.56 -8.32
N LEU A 127 11.24 3.65 -8.17
CA LEU A 127 10.83 4.48 -9.32
C LEU A 127 12.02 4.93 -10.18
N ARG A 128 13.07 5.38 -9.53
CA ARG A 128 14.27 5.87 -10.25
C ARG A 128 15.10 4.73 -10.84
N GLU A 129 15.23 3.63 -10.12
CA GLU A 129 15.95 2.44 -10.58
C GLU A 129 15.27 1.81 -11.79
N LEU A 130 13.94 1.66 -11.76
CA LEU A 130 13.16 1.13 -12.87
C LEU A 130 13.22 2.05 -14.11
N ARG A 131 13.17 3.37 -13.90
CA ARG A 131 13.32 4.34 -14.97
C ARG A 131 14.72 4.26 -15.61
N LEU A 132 15.75 4.20 -14.80
CA LEU A 132 17.15 4.16 -15.24
C LEU A 132 17.44 2.87 -16.02
N ASN A 133 17.05 1.72 -15.47
CA ASN A 133 17.49 0.43 -15.98
C ASN A 133 16.56 -0.15 -17.06
N HIS A 134 15.28 0.26 -17.08
CA HIS A 134 14.27 -0.33 -17.97
C HIS A 134 13.56 0.71 -18.85
N SER A 135 13.96 1.98 -18.78
CA SER A 135 13.37 3.08 -19.58
C SER A 135 11.86 3.24 -19.42
N LEU A 136 11.33 2.91 -18.22
CA LEU A 136 9.93 3.06 -17.89
C LEU A 136 9.65 4.46 -17.31
N GLU A 137 8.50 5.01 -17.61
CA GLU A 137 7.90 6.12 -16.86
C GLU A 137 7.22 5.55 -15.62
N THR A 138 7.69 5.91 -14.44
CA THR A 138 7.29 5.26 -13.20
C THR A 138 6.61 6.22 -12.24
N PHE A 139 5.52 5.77 -11.64
CA PHE A 139 4.69 6.54 -10.72
C PHE A 139 4.35 5.71 -9.47
N LEU A 140 4.16 6.39 -8.35
CA LEU A 140 3.71 5.79 -7.09
C LEU A 140 2.45 6.51 -6.63
N ILE A 141 1.39 5.74 -6.40
CA ILE A 141 0.14 6.23 -5.83
C ILE A 141 -0.24 5.42 -4.58
N HIS A 142 -1.08 5.99 -3.74
CA HIS A 142 -1.60 5.35 -2.54
C HIS A 142 -3.13 5.43 -2.54
N PRO A 143 -3.84 4.43 -2.01
CA PRO A 143 -5.30 4.51 -1.81
C PRO A 143 -5.69 5.67 -0.90
N ALA A 144 -4.89 5.87 0.16
CA ALA A 144 -4.90 7.05 1.00
C ALA A 144 -3.46 7.45 1.30
N LEU A 145 -3.15 8.76 1.30
CA LEU A 145 -1.81 9.24 1.65
C LEU A 145 -1.61 9.15 3.17
N PRO A 146 -0.57 8.46 3.63
CA PRO A 146 -0.21 8.50 5.05
C PRO A 146 0.09 9.93 5.51
N PRO A 147 -0.17 10.29 6.78
CA PRO A 147 0.09 11.62 7.31
C PRO A 147 1.54 12.08 7.10
N ALA A 148 2.51 11.18 7.18
CA ALA A 148 3.93 11.45 6.92
C ALA A 148 4.22 11.95 5.48
N TYR A 149 3.29 11.76 4.56
CA TYR A 149 3.40 12.15 3.14
C TYR A 149 2.34 13.18 2.72
N GLY A 150 1.75 13.88 3.69
CA GLY A 150 0.76 14.95 3.46
C GLY A 150 -0.69 14.47 3.47
N GLY A 151 -0.95 13.23 3.87
CA GLY A 151 -2.29 12.72 4.14
C GLY A 151 -2.89 13.29 5.42
N SER A 152 -4.16 13.00 5.65
CA SER A 152 -4.89 13.36 6.86
C SER A 152 -4.85 12.22 7.87
N SER A 153 -4.96 12.57 9.14
CA SER A 153 -5.32 11.70 10.24
C SER A 153 -6.38 12.44 11.05
N THR A 154 -7.29 11.73 11.67
CA THR A 154 -8.31 12.38 12.47
C THR A 154 -7.68 13.17 13.63
N GLU A 155 -8.33 14.26 14.06
CA GLU A 155 -7.84 15.09 15.17
C GLU A 155 -7.65 14.24 16.44
N ASP A 156 -8.54 13.28 16.67
CA ASP A 156 -8.48 12.35 17.81
C ASP A 156 -7.22 11.47 17.82
N GLU A 157 -6.66 11.20 16.65
CA GLU A 157 -5.44 10.40 16.49
C GLU A 157 -4.17 11.25 16.53
N LEU A 158 -4.26 12.55 16.67
CA LEU A 158 -3.13 13.50 16.80
C LEU A 158 -2.11 13.40 15.64
N GLY A 159 -2.54 13.00 14.46
CA GLY A 159 -1.66 12.73 13.32
C GLY A 159 -0.88 11.41 13.44
N MET A 160 -1.23 10.54 14.39
CA MET A 160 -0.56 9.27 14.67
C MET A 160 -1.37 8.04 14.20
N GLY A 161 -2.49 8.23 13.49
CA GLY A 161 -3.26 7.12 12.91
C GLY A 161 -2.57 6.61 11.64
N ILE A 162 -1.59 5.72 11.79
CA ILE A 162 -0.74 5.27 10.68
C ILE A 162 -0.81 3.77 10.40
N HIS A 163 -1.42 2.98 11.31
CA HIS A 163 -1.50 1.52 11.18
C HIS A 163 -2.65 0.95 12.00
N GLY A 164 -3.65 0.37 11.36
CA GLY A 164 -4.85 -0.14 12.04
C GLY A 164 -5.70 0.96 12.70
N GLY A 165 -5.52 2.21 12.31
CA GLY A 165 -6.27 3.37 12.82
C GLY A 165 -7.66 3.50 12.20
N ARG A 166 -8.31 4.65 12.45
CA ARG A 166 -9.71 4.88 12.06
C ARG A 166 -9.94 4.79 10.56
N ASP A 167 -9.12 5.49 9.78
CA ASP A 167 -9.32 5.59 8.33
C ASP A 167 -9.13 4.23 7.66
N GLU A 168 -8.05 3.54 7.99
CA GLU A 168 -7.75 2.22 7.43
C GLU A 168 -8.79 1.16 7.84
N THR A 169 -9.20 1.18 9.12
CA THR A 169 -10.28 0.30 9.61
C THR A 169 -11.59 0.60 8.90
N SER A 170 -11.93 1.88 8.63
CA SER A 170 -13.13 2.27 7.91
C SER A 170 -13.14 1.76 6.47
N VAL A 171 -12.04 1.94 5.74
CA VAL A 171 -11.89 1.42 4.37
C VAL A 171 -12.02 -0.10 4.36
N PHE A 172 -11.37 -0.79 5.31
CA PHE A 172 -11.44 -2.24 5.38
C PHE A 172 -12.84 -2.73 5.77
N MET A 173 -13.57 -2.03 6.65
CA MET A 173 -14.97 -2.31 6.97
C MET A 173 -15.88 -2.18 5.75
N PHE A 174 -15.64 -1.20 4.88
CA PHE A 174 -16.40 -1.07 3.63
C PHE A 174 -16.14 -2.27 2.70
N LEU A 175 -14.90 -2.71 2.58
CA LEU A 175 -14.50 -3.79 1.68
C LEU A 175 -14.84 -5.19 2.23
N ARG A 176 -14.60 -5.42 3.51
CA ARG A 176 -14.70 -6.74 4.18
C ARG A 176 -15.23 -6.63 5.62
N PRO A 177 -16.49 -6.19 5.80
CA PRO A 177 -17.07 -6.06 7.14
C PRO A 177 -17.11 -7.39 7.92
N ASP A 178 -17.11 -8.50 7.22
CA ASP A 178 -17.10 -9.86 7.77
C ASP A 178 -15.82 -10.22 8.54
N LEU A 179 -14.73 -9.47 8.33
CA LEU A 179 -13.42 -9.72 8.94
C LEU A 179 -13.01 -8.68 10.00
N VAL A 180 -13.85 -7.71 10.31
CA VAL A 180 -13.57 -6.65 11.30
C VAL A 180 -14.27 -6.94 12.62
N ASP A 181 -13.55 -6.88 13.73
CA ASP A 181 -14.09 -7.05 15.08
C ASP A 181 -13.81 -5.81 15.95
N LEU A 182 -14.64 -4.79 15.80
CA LEU A 182 -14.51 -3.54 16.57
C LEU A 182 -14.63 -3.72 18.09
N SER A 183 -15.16 -4.86 18.58
CA SER A 183 -15.21 -5.12 20.03
C SER A 183 -13.82 -5.30 20.65
N LYS A 184 -12.81 -5.57 19.81
CA LYS A 184 -11.39 -5.69 20.19
C LYS A 184 -10.58 -4.43 19.92
N ALA A 185 -11.21 -3.40 19.36
CA ALA A 185 -10.56 -2.14 19.05
C ALA A 185 -10.41 -1.28 20.32
N ASP A 186 -9.26 -0.67 20.50
CA ASP A 186 -9.00 0.30 21.56
C ASP A 186 -8.12 1.44 21.02
N ARG A 187 -7.93 2.48 21.82
CA ARG A 187 -7.07 3.61 21.44
C ARG A 187 -5.59 3.28 21.71
N ARG A 188 -4.78 3.30 20.68
CA ARG A 188 -3.31 3.06 20.72
C ARG A 188 -2.54 4.20 20.06
N VAL A 189 -2.88 5.44 20.44
CA VAL A 189 -2.20 6.64 19.95
C VAL A 189 -0.99 6.94 20.82
N PRO A 190 0.24 7.02 20.27
CA PRO A 190 1.45 7.32 21.02
C PRO A 190 1.54 8.81 21.36
N GLU A 191 0.80 9.29 22.36
CA GLU A 191 0.64 10.70 22.73
C GLU A 191 1.99 11.40 22.99
N LYS A 192 2.90 10.73 23.72
CA LYS A 192 4.23 11.28 24.00
C LYS A 192 5.06 11.51 22.73
N LEU A 193 4.85 10.67 21.72
CA LEU A 193 5.49 10.87 20.41
C LEU A 193 4.83 12.03 19.67
N ALA A 194 3.51 12.13 19.71
CA ALA A 194 2.76 13.22 19.09
C ALA A 194 3.16 14.61 19.63
N GLU A 195 3.45 14.71 20.93
CA GLU A 195 3.91 15.94 21.59
C GLU A 195 5.32 16.36 21.18
N ASN A 196 6.14 15.44 20.65
CA ASN A 196 7.50 15.77 20.25
C ASN A 196 7.48 16.68 19.02
N LYS A 197 8.19 17.80 19.11
CA LYS A 197 8.21 18.80 18.04
C LYS A 197 8.89 18.32 16.76
N HIS A 198 9.88 17.48 16.84
CA HIS A 198 10.77 17.10 15.74
C HIS A 198 10.73 15.61 15.41
N VAL A 199 10.83 14.76 16.45
CA VAL A 199 10.89 13.30 16.31
C VAL A 199 9.47 12.74 16.47
N LYS A 200 8.76 12.61 15.37
CA LYS A 200 7.42 12.01 15.28
C LYS A 200 7.11 11.62 13.84
N PHE A 201 6.03 10.88 13.63
CA PHE A 201 5.55 10.62 12.26
C PHE A 201 5.24 11.93 11.55
N GLY A 202 5.78 12.11 10.34
CA GLY A 202 5.70 13.38 9.60
C GLY A 202 6.51 14.54 10.19
N GLY A 203 7.31 14.31 11.23
CA GLY A 203 8.21 15.31 11.80
C GLY A 203 9.46 15.57 10.96
N SER A 204 10.24 16.57 11.36
CA SER A 204 11.48 16.96 10.64
C SER A 204 12.64 15.98 10.84
N VAL A 205 12.54 15.06 11.79
CA VAL A 205 13.54 14.04 12.07
C VAL A 205 12.92 12.66 11.91
N SER A 206 13.42 11.89 10.94
CA SER A 206 13.04 10.49 10.75
C SER A 206 13.73 9.62 11.81
N PHE A 207 13.05 8.57 12.26
CA PHE A 207 13.58 7.63 13.23
C PHE A 207 13.22 6.19 12.85
N GLY A 208 14.02 5.23 13.30
CA GLY A 208 13.72 3.80 13.15
C GLY A 208 12.78 3.36 14.26
N TRP A 209 11.79 2.53 13.92
CA TRP A 209 10.79 2.03 14.86
C TRP A 209 10.27 0.66 14.43
N LEU A 210 9.76 -0.07 15.40
CA LEU A 210 8.93 -1.26 15.21
C LEU A 210 7.54 -0.96 15.76
N SER A 211 6.52 -1.57 15.20
CA SER A 211 5.14 -1.23 15.58
C SER A 211 4.81 -1.54 17.05
N ASN A 212 5.48 -2.52 17.65
CA ASN A 212 5.35 -2.84 19.08
C ASN A 212 6.16 -1.92 20.03
N ASP A 213 6.94 -0.97 19.52
CA ASP A 213 7.60 0.04 20.37
C ASP A 213 6.59 0.94 21.08
N PHE A 214 5.38 1.07 20.53
CA PHE A 214 4.33 1.96 21.05
C PHE A 214 3.29 1.24 21.89
N HIS A 215 2.95 0.00 21.54
CA HIS A 215 2.05 -0.87 22.27
C HIS A 215 2.21 -2.34 21.84
N GLU A 216 1.98 -3.28 22.75
CA GLU A 216 2.10 -4.72 22.47
C GLU A 216 1.15 -5.23 21.37
N ASP A 217 -0.01 -4.59 21.18
CA ASP A 217 -0.94 -4.91 20.09
C ASP A 217 -0.40 -4.52 18.70
N GLY A 218 0.60 -3.65 18.63
CA GLY A 218 1.33 -3.29 17.43
C GLY A 218 0.59 -2.48 16.39
N TYR A 219 -0.66 -2.07 16.62
CA TYR A 219 -1.31 -1.06 15.78
C TYR A 219 -1.18 0.34 16.39
N ILE A 220 -1.33 1.38 15.57
CA ILE A 220 -1.03 2.77 15.94
C ILE A 220 -2.15 3.67 15.43
N GLY A 221 -3.07 4.01 16.31
CA GLY A 221 -4.25 4.81 15.98
C GLY A 221 -5.42 4.62 16.95
N ASP A 222 -6.60 5.05 16.57
CA ASP A 222 -7.85 4.88 17.33
C ASP A 222 -8.99 4.41 16.41
N PRO A 223 -9.14 3.09 16.22
CA PRO A 223 -10.16 2.54 15.32
C PRO A 223 -11.59 2.61 15.86
N ARG A 224 -11.79 3.01 17.13
CA ARG A 224 -13.11 3.01 17.80
C ARG A 224 -14.14 3.92 17.16
N GLY A 225 -13.94 4.68 16.25
CA GLY A 225 -14.93 5.49 15.52
C GLY A 225 -14.96 5.14 14.04
N ALA A 226 -14.37 4.01 13.68
CA ALA A 226 -14.36 3.56 12.29
C ALA A 226 -15.78 3.23 11.82
N SER A 227 -16.07 3.60 10.58
CA SER A 227 -17.37 3.39 9.93
C SER A 227 -17.18 3.29 8.42
N PRO A 228 -17.90 2.39 7.73
CA PRO A 228 -17.80 2.26 6.29
C PRO A 228 -18.26 3.51 5.51
N GLU A 229 -18.99 4.43 6.16
CA GLU A 229 -19.40 5.71 5.55
C GLU A 229 -18.27 6.75 5.52
N LEU A 230 -17.15 6.50 6.21
CA LEU A 230 -15.96 7.36 6.19
C LEU A 230 -14.96 6.99 5.09
N SER A 231 -15.24 5.92 4.36
CA SER A 231 -14.34 5.39 3.33
C SER A 231 -14.59 5.98 1.94
#